data_e3a6d99066ddc60db2fbd2868de31323
#
_entry.id   e3a6d99066ddc60db2fbd2868de31323
#
_cell.length_a   1.000
_cell.length_b   1.000
_cell.length_c   1.000
_cell.angle_alpha   90.00
_cell.angle_beta   90.00
_cell.angle_gamma   90.00
#
_symmetry.space_group_name_H-M   'P 1'
#
loop_
_entity.id
_entity.type
_entity.pdbx_description
1 polymer ?
#
loop_
_entity_poly.entity_id
_entity_poly.type
_entity_poly.pdbx_seq_one_letter_code
_entity_poly.pdbx_strand_id
1 'polypeptide(L)'
;MASASKEEVIGKLNVRVLRGNNLVIADPLTHTSDPYVVLQYGAQVRPRSPSPSPLRHDATYPPHSSPQHCLLDDWIPPFAADDPCGRAWSKKLKTSVQKKNPNPVWNEVLQLSVTNPTKPVHLEVFDEDKFTADDSMGVAEINITDIYDAAKLNLSHATNGTRIKTIYPVGVNYLGGESHVQWKDGKVVQDLILKLKKVDSGLIVVQLEWVHVPGVKL
;
A
#
# COMPACT_ATOMS: atom_id res chain seq x y z
N MET A 1 2.83 21.46 23.94
CA MET A 1 3.23 20.04 23.80
C MET A 1 1.99 19.28 23.33
N ALA A 2 1.89 19.00 22.05
CA ALA A 2 0.76 18.22 21.52
C ALA A 2 1.10 16.74 21.76
N SER A 3 0.36 16.09 22.63
CA SER A 3 0.39 14.65 22.81
C SER A 3 -0.02 13.99 21.50
N ALA A 4 0.90 13.26 20.87
CA ALA A 4 0.56 12.39 19.75
C ALA A 4 -0.40 11.32 20.29
N SER A 5 -1.68 11.45 20.00
CA SER A 5 -2.68 10.43 20.31
C SER A 5 -2.29 9.17 19.55
N LYS A 6 -1.94 8.11 20.28
CA LYS A 6 -1.68 6.79 19.71
C LYS A 6 -2.96 6.35 19.00
N GLU A 7 -2.93 6.29 17.67
CA GLU A 7 -4.09 5.82 16.89
C GLU A 7 -4.41 4.38 17.32
N GLU A 8 -5.62 4.15 17.81
CA GLU A 8 -6.06 2.83 18.25
C GLU A 8 -6.36 1.94 17.04
N VAL A 9 -5.95 0.66 17.11
CA VAL A 9 -6.23 -0.31 16.06
C VAL A 9 -7.69 -0.75 16.16
N ILE A 10 -8.49 -0.47 15.12
CA ILE A 10 -9.91 -0.83 15.05
C ILE A 10 -10.18 -2.18 14.41
N GLY A 11 -9.19 -2.75 13.73
CA GLY A 11 -9.31 -4.04 13.05
C GLY A 11 -8.02 -4.41 12.34
N LYS A 12 -8.02 -5.60 11.73
CA LYS A 12 -6.94 -6.04 10.84
C LYS A 12 -7.52 -6.32 9.46
N LEU A 13 -6.74 -6.03 8.44
CA LEU A 13 -7.08 -6.31 7.05
C LEU A 13 -6.07 -7.31 6.50
N ASN A 14 -6.54 -8.47 6.11
CA ASN A 14 -5.77 -9.41 5.30
C ASN A 14 -5.95 -9.01 3.84
N VAL A 15 -4.87 -8.67 3.18
CA VAL A 15 -4.82 -8.40 1.74
C VAL A 15 -4.13 -9.59 1.09
N ARG A 16 -4.90 -10.45 0.44
CA ARG A 16 -4.37 -11.55 -0.35
C ARG A 16 -4.07 -11.03 -1.74
N VAL A 17 -2.80 -10.91 -2.08
CA VAL A 17 -2.35 -10.59 -3.44
C VAL A 17 -2.34 -11.89 -4.25
N LEU A 18 -3.31 -12.02 -5.17
CA LEU A 18 -3.49 -13.26 -5.91
C LEU A 18 -2.55 -13.34 -7.11
N ARG A 19 -2.65 -12.36 -8.02
CA ARG A 19 -1.87 -12.36 -9.26
C ARG A 19 -1.83 -10.99 -9.92
N GLY A 20 -0.84 -10.80 -10.79
CA GLY A 20 -0.78 -9.74 -11.79
C GLY A 20 -1.17 -10.27 -13.17
N ASN A 21 -1.74 -9.41 -13.99
CA ASN A 21 -2.07 -9.72 -15.37
C ASN A 21 -1.57 -8.60 -16.28
N ASN A 22 -0.82 -8.94 -17.32
CA ASN A 22 -0.33 -8.03 -18.34
C ASN A 22 0.39 -6.81 -17.72
N LEU A 23 1.31 -7.09 -16.78
CA LEU A 23 2.17 -6.05 -16.21
C LEU A 23 3.12 -5.50 -17.29
N VAL A 24 3.48 -4.23 -17.20
CA VAL A 24 4.49 -3.64 -18.08
C VAL A 24 5.81 -4.38 -17.92
N ILE A 25 6.62 -4.40 -18.97
CA ILE A 25 7.99 -4.88 -18.92
C ILE A 25 8.87 -3.67 -18.62
N ALA A 26 9.48 -3.66 -17.43
CA ALA A 26 10.30 -2.54 -16.98
C ALA A 26 11.75 -2.63 -17.53
N ASP A 27 12.27 -3.82 -17.73
CA ASP A 27 13.61 -4.01 -18.33
C ASP A 27 13.54 -4.19 -19.86
N PRO A 28 13.85 -3.17 -20.66
CA PRO A 28 13.79 -3.25 -22.11
C PRO A 28 14.90 -4.09 -22.73
N LEU A 29 15.99 -4.36 -22.00
CA LEU A 29 17.12 -5.13 -22.52
C LEU A 29 16.87 -6.64 -22.46
N THR A 30 16.30 -7.09 -21.36
CA THR A 30 16.01 -8.52 -21.16
C THR A 30 14.59 -8.89 -21.60
N HIS A 31 13.74 -7.91 -21.87
CA HIS A 31 12.30 -8.07 -22.15
C HIS A 31 11.57 -8.89 -21.06
N THR A 32 12.02 -8.77 -19.82
CA THR A 32 11.42 -9.42 -18.65
C THR A 32 11.28 -8.45 -17.49
N SER A 33 10.55 -8.84 -16.48
CA SER A 33 10.48 -8.15 -15.20
C SER A 33 10.39 -9.17 -14.08
N ASP A 34 10.92 -8.80 -12.93
CA ASP A 34 10.94 -9.58 -11.69
C ASP A 34 9.97 -8.94 -10.67
N PRO A 35 8.63 -8.97 -10.93
CA PRO A 35 7.67 -8.18 -10.18
C PRO A 35 7.44 -8.65 -8.75
N TYR A 36 7.27 -7.67 -7.86
CA TYR A 36 6.73 -7.83 -6.52
C TYR A 36 5.80 -6.67 -6.14
N VAL A 37 4.91 -6.90 -5.18
CA VAL A 37 3.92 -5.91 -4.72
C VAL A 37 4.31 -5.39 -3.35
N VAL A 38 4.24 -4.09 -3.18
CA VAL A 38 4.39 -3.39 -1.90
C VAL A 38 3.05 -2.81 -1.49
N LEU A 39 2.64 -3.09 -0.25
CA LEU A 39 1.49 -2.45 0.38
C LEU A 39 1.96 -1.48 1.45
N GLN A 40 1.35 -0.29 1.46
CA GLN A 40 1.61 0.74 2.43
C GLN A 40 0.28 1.30 2.97
N TYR A 41 0.12 1.36 4.29
CA TYR A 41 -1.06 1.89 4.94
C TYR A 41 -0.68 2.94 5.98
N GLY A 42 -1.44 4.06 5.99
CA GLY A 42 -1.23 5.13 6.97
C GLY A 42 -0.04 6.05 6.72
N ALA A 43 0.66 5.93 5.57
CA ALA A 43 1.66 6.90 5.19
C ALA A 43 0.99 8.22 4.80
N GLN A 44 1.39 9.29 5.45
CA GLN A 44 1.12 10.63 4.92
C GLN A 44 1.98 10.81 3.67
N VAL A 45 1.34 10.96 2.51
CA VAL A 45 2.00 11.45 1.31
C VAL A 45 2.55 12.84 1.67
N ARG A 46 3.87 12.98 1.81
CA ARG A 46 4.47 14.30 1.93
C ARG A 46 4.17 15.05 0.63
N PRO A 47 3.60 16.27 0.71
CA PRO A 47 3.64 17.14 -0.45
C PRO A 47 5.11 17.31 -0.83
N ARG A 48 5.46 17.10 -2.10
CA ARG A 48 6.79 17.43 -2.62
C ARG A 48 7.11 18.83 -2.15
N SER A 49 8.12 18.97 -1.28
CA SER A 49 8.70 20.29 -1.00
C SER A 49 9.08 20.92 -2.34
N PRO A 50 8.71 22.18 -2.58
CA PRO A 50 9.19 22.87 -3.77
C PRO A 50 10.72 22.79 -3.77
N SER A 51 11.28 22.42 -4.92
CA SER A 51 12.73 22.40 -5.12
C SER A 51 13.31 23.74 -4.66
N PRO A 52 14.39 23.75 -3.88
CA PRO A 52 15.02 25.00 -3.47
C PRO A 52 15.41 25.77 -4.73
N SER A 53 14.89 26.98 -4.85
CA SER A 53 15.32 27.92 -5.89
C SER A 53 16.84 28.09 -5.78
N PRO A 54 17.59 28.24 -6.89
CA PRO A 54 19.02 28.43 -6.85
C PRO A 54 19.34 29.70 -6.04
N LEU A 55 20.01 29.50 -4.91
CA LEU A 55 20.47 30.57 -4.02
C LEU A 55 21.42 31.50 -4.80
N ARG A 56 21.07 32.77 -4.84
CA ARG A 56 22.03 33.83 -5.20
C ARG A 56 23.16 33.78 -4.19
N HIS A 57 24.39 33.73 -4.71
CA HIS A 57 25.61 33.98 -3.92
C HIS A 57 25.53 35.39 -3.36
N ASP A 58 25.46 35.54 -2.04
CA ASP A 58 26.07 36.68 -1.37
C ASP A 58 26.54 36.23 0.02
N ALA A 59 27.78 36.71 0.30
CA ALA A 59 28.63 36.21 1.33
C ALA A 59 28.24 36.70 2.73
N THR A 60 28.56 35.92 3.72
CA THR A 60 29.29 36.16 4.97
C THR A 60 28.79 35.20 6.06
N TYR A 61 29.64 34.22 6.37
CA TYR A 61 29.49 33.36 7.55
C TYR A 61 30.28 33.93 8.72
N PRO A 62 29.75 33.88 9.96
CA PRO A 62 30.56 33.73 11.17
C PRO A 62 30.58 32.27 11.65
N PRO A 63 31.66 31.81 12.29
CA PRO A 63 31.87 30.42 12.64
C PRO A 63 31.24 30.08 14.00
N HIS A 64 30.90 28.84 14.14
CA HIS A 64 30.67 28.03 15.34
C HIS A 64 29.24 27.50 15.58
N SER A 65 29.29 26.22 15.66
CA SER A 65 28.38 25.20 16.22
C SER A 65 27.49 24.47 15.21
N SER A 66 28.06 23.37 14.73
CA SER A 66 27.34 22.30 14.01
C SER A 66 26.41 21.55 14.94
N PRO A 67 25.25 21.15 14.39
CA PRO A 67 24.85 19.76 14.45
C PRO A 67 24.96 19.16 13.06
N GLN A 68 25.89 18.27 12.94
CA GLN A 68 26.19 17.50 11.76
C GLN A 68 25.08 16.51 11.43
N HIS A 69 24.82 16.40 10.13
CA HIS A 69 24.36 15.25 9.42
C HIS A 69 22.93 14.73 9.64
N CYS A 70 22.02 15.29 8.84
CA CYS A 70 20.93 14.53 8.23
C CYS A 70 20.97 14.72 6.69
N LEU A 71 22.12 14.50 6.10
CA LEU A 71 22.29 14.34 4.65
C LEU A 71 23.09 13.06 4.48
N LEU A 72 22.40 12.00 4.18
CA LEU A 72 22.86 10.93 3.28
C LEU A 72 21.73 9.92 3.15
N ASP A 73 21.29 9.84 1.97
CA ASP A 73 20.59 8.90 1.18
C ASP A 73 20.54 7.45 1.68
N ASP A 74 19.30 6.92 1.73
CA ASP A 74 18.88 5.66 1.14
C ASP A 74 19.61 4.36 1.50
N TRP A 75 19.98 4.17 2.77
CA TRP A 75 20.07 2.79 3.24
C TRP A 75 19.76 2.69 4.73
N ILE A 76 18.47 2.43 5.06
CA ILE A 76 18.08 2.17 6.44
C ILE A 76 17.85 0.67 6.56
N PRO A 77 18.62 -0.04 7.42
CA PRO A 77 18.43 -1.47 7.64
C PRO A 77 17.03 -1.76 8.23
N PRO A 78 16.42 -2.92 7.94
CA PRO A 78 15.04 -3.23 8.29
C PRO A 78 14.74 -3.40 9.79
N PHE A 79 15.68 -3.08 10.69
CA PHE A 79 15.57 -3.37 12.13
C PHE A 79 15.89 -2.20 13.07
N ALA A 80 15.80 -0.94 12.64
CA ALA A 80 15.94 0.17 13.59
C ALA A 80 14.59 0.43 14.27
N ALA A 81 14.43 -0.04 15.52
CA ALA A 81 13.20 0.10 16.30
C ALA A 81 12.93 1.53 16.79
N ASP A 82 13.93 2.43 16.74
CA ASP A 82 13.82 3.80 17.26
C ASP A 82 14.40 4.79 16.25
N ASP A 83 13.55 5.56 15.57
CA ASP A 83 13.95 6.68 14.74
C ASP A 83 14.10 7.94 15.62
N PRO A 84 15.32 8.45 15.83
CA PRO A 84 15.56 9.67 16.62
C PRO A 84 14.95 10.94 16.00
N CYS A 85 14.48 10.89 14.76
CA CYS A 85 13.83 12.01 14.06
C CYS A 85 12.31 12.01 14.14
N GLY A 86 11.65 11.06 14.84
CA GLY A 86 10.20 11.06 15.04
C GLY A 86 9.38 10.90 13.76
N ARG A 87 9.96 10.32 12.71
CA ARG A 87 9.22 10.03 11.47
C ARG A 87 8.26 8.87 11.71
N ALA A 88 6.96 9.10 11.57
CA ALA A 88 5.96 8.05 11.60
C ALA A 88 6.24 7.03 10.48
N TRP A 89 6.72 5.85 10.86
CA TRP A 89 7.00 4.77 9.94
C TRP A 89 5.69 4.16 9.46
N SER A 90 5.40 4.31 8.18
CA SER A 90 4.37 3.49 7.57
C SER A 90 4.95 2.09 7.36
N LYS A 91 4.30 1.08 7.93
CA LYS A 91 4.70 -0.31 7.73
C LYS A 91 4.53 -0.68 6.25
N LYS A 92 5.64 -0.88 5.55
CA LYS A 92 5.65 -1.45 4.20
C LYS A 92 5.65 -2.98 4.31
N LEU A 93 4.72 -3.62 3.64
CA LEU A 93 4.68 -5.07 3.48
C LEU A 93 4.91 -5.39 2.02
N LYS A 94 5.69 -6.42 1.73
CA LYS A 94 5.95 -6.83 0.34
C LYS A 94 5.72 -8.32 0.14
N THR A 95 5.33 -8.70 -1.07
CA THR A 95 5.28 -10.10 -1.53
C THR A 95 6.67 -10.61 -1.87
N SER A 96 6.77 -11.90 -2.15
CA SER A 96 7.93 -12.47 -2.83
C SER A 96 8.06 -11.92 -4.25
N VAL A 97 9.28 -11.99 -4.78
CA VAL A 97 9.59 -11.60 -6.16
C VAL A 97 9.28 -12.77 -7.10
N GLN A 98 8.56 -12.52 -8.19
CA GLN A 98 8.24 -13.49 -9.22
C GLN A 98 9.11 -13.26 -10.43
N LYS A 99 10.18 -14.05 -10.57
CA LYS A 99 11.20 -13.81 -11.59
C LYS A 99 10.72 -14.05 -13.02
N LYS A 100 11.03 -13.09 -13.89
CA LYS A 100 10.83 -13.13 -15.36
C LYS A 100 9.40 -13.45 -15.77
N ASN A 101 8.43 -12.83 -15.09
CA ASN A 101 7.03 -13.15 -15.31
C ASN A 101 6.13 -11.91 -15.34
N PRO A 102 5.63 -11.46 -16.49
CA PRO A 102 4.69 -10.32 -16.57
C PRO A 102 3.29 -10.69 -16.10
N ASN A 103 3.01 -11.97 -15.84
CA ASN A 103 1.74 -12.46 -15.29
C ASN A 103 1.96 -13.27 -14.01
N PRO A 104 2.52 -12.65 -12.95
CA PRO A 104 2.92 -13.34 -11.73
C PRO A 104 1.72 -13.86 -10.94
N VAL A 105 1.93 -15.00 -10.25
CA VAL A 105 0.99 -15.54 -9.26
C VAL A 105 1.69 -15.59 -7.92
N TRP A 106 1.23 -14.75 -6.97
CA TRP A 106 1.77 -14.71 -5.62
C TRP A 106 0.96 -15.55 -4.66
N ASN A 107 -0.37 -15.34 -4.63
CA ASN A 107 -1.29 -15.97 -3.66
C ASN A 107 -0.83 -15.80 -2.21
N GLU A 108 -0.26 -14.64 -1.89
CA GLU A 108 0.29 -14.31 -0.58
C GLU A 108 -0.64 -13.39 0.22
N VAL A 109 -0.67 -13.57 1.53
CA VAL A 109 -1.46 -12.75 2.44
C VAL A 109 -0.56 -11.78 3.20
N LEU A 110 -0.82 -10.49 3.04
CA LEU A 110 -0.18 -9.41 3.77
C LEU A 110 -1.20 -8.82 4.76
N GLN A 111 -0.87 -8.82 6.06
CA GLN A 111 -1.77 -8.35 7.11
C GLN A 111 -1.42 -6.94 7.57
N LEU A 112 -2.40 -6.03 7.50
CA LEU A 112 -2.32 -4.65 7.95
C LEU A 112 -3.15 -4.44 9.22
N SER A 113 -2.65 -3.61 10.15
CA SER A 113 -3.44 -3.10 11.27
C SER A 113 -4.12 -1.80 10.85
N VAL A 114 -5.45 -1.75 10.94
CA VAL A 114 -6.25 -0.60 10.51
C VAL A 114 -6.58 0.26 11.71
N THR A 115 -6.26 1.55 11.62
CA THR A 115 -6.57 2.59 12.62
C THR A 115 -7.63 3.57 12.12
N ASN A 116 -7.71 3.78 10.80
CA ASN A 116 -8.68 4.69 10.20
C ASN A 116 -9.16 4.15 8.85
N PRO A 117 -10.42 3.67 8.74
CA PRO A 117 -10.93 3.02 7.53
C PRO A 117 -11.13 3.97 6.34
N THR A 118 -11.03 5.28 6.56
CA THR A 118 -11.11 6.27 5.46
C THR A 118 -9.77 6.47 4.74
N LYS A 119 -8.66 6.00 5.33
CA LYS A 119 -7.34 6.03 4.69
C LYS A 119 -7.24 4.85 3.71
N PRO A 120 -6.86 5.07 2.45
CA PRO A 120 -6.67 3.98 1.50
C PRO A 120 -5.41 3.19 1.83
N VAL A 121 -5.37 1.95 1.35
CA VAL A 121 -4.13 1.17 1.25
C VAL A 121 -3.50 1.48 -0.10
N HIS A 122 -2.25 1.97 -0.09
CA HIS A 122 -1.48 2.18 -1.30
C HIS A 122 -0.83 0.86 -1.71
N LEU A 123 -0.97 0.52 -2.99
CA LEU A 123 -0.36 -0.64 -3.62
C LEU A 123 0.56 -0.13 -4.73
N GLU A 124 1.79 -0.59 -4.73
CA GLU A 124 2.75 -0.32 -5.79
C GLU A 124 3.42 -1.62 -6.22
N VAL A 125 3.59 -1.78 -7.51
CA VAL A 125 4.29 -2.91 -8.12
C VAL A 125 5.67 -2.43 -8.52
N PHE A 126 6.69 -3.21 -8.21
CA PHE A 126 8.08 -2.93 -8.54
C PHE A 126 8.69 -4.08 -9.34
N ASP A 127 9.65 -3.75 -10.17
CA ASP A 127 10.61 -4.68 -10.76
C ASP A 127 11.84 -4.76 -9.86
N GLU A 128 12.24 -5.96 -9.44
CA GLU A 128 13.44 -6.13 -8.60
C GLU A 128 14.70 -6.05 -9.45
N ASP A 129 15.48 -5.03 -9.21
CA ASP A 129 16.79 -4.84 -9.82
C ASP A 129 17.93 -5.26 -8.89
N LYS A 130 18.96 -5.89 -9.45
CA LYS A 130 20.12 -6.36 -8.68
C LYS A 130 21.16 -5.30 -8.39
N PHE A 131 21.24 -4.27 -9.23
CA PHE A 131 22.35 -3.31 -9.24
C PHE A 131 21.90 -1.86 -9.21
N THR A 132 20.63 -1.59 -9.41
CA THR A 132 20.01 -0.29 -9.44
C THR A 132 18.85 -0.24 -8.45
N ALA A 133 18.23 0.93 -8.30
CA ALA A 133 16.98 1.05 -7.56
C ALA A 133 15.86 0.35 -8.35
N ASP A 134 14.94 -0.30 -7.63
CA ASP A 134 13.82 -1.01 -8.23
C ASP A 134 12.91 -0.04 -9.00
N ASP A 135 12.54 -0.41 -10.21
CA ASP A 135 11.68 0.38 -11.08
C ASP A 135 10.19 0.17 -10.77
N SER A 136 9.42 1.28 -10.74
CA SER A 136 7.98 1.22 -10.51
C SER A 136 7.24 0.73 -11.75
N MET A 137 6.49 -0.37 -11.58
CA MET A 137 5.61 -0.96 -12.60
C MET A 137 4.15 -0.51 -12.44
N GLY A 138 3.90 0.55 -11.68
CA GLY A 138 2.59 1.16 -11.51
C GLY A 138 2.02 1.09 -10.11
N VAL A 139 1.00 1.91 -9.89
CA VAL A 139 0.38 2.15 -8.58
C VAL A 139 -1.13 1.96 -8.62
N ALA A 140 -1.69 1.56 -7.49
CA ALA A 140 -3.13 1.54 -7.24
C ALA A 140 -3.43 1.94 -5.80
N GLU A 141 -4.68 2.32 -5.54
CA GLU A 141 -5.18 2.55 -4.19
C GLU A 141 -6.40 1.66 -3.93
N ILE A 142 -6.43 1.09 -2.74
CA ILE A 142 -7.52 0.23 -2.28
C ILE A 142 -8.33 1.01 -1.25
N ASN A 143 -9.58 1.33 -1.59
CA ASN A 143 -10.53 1.87 -0.63
C ASN A 143 -11.05 0.73 0.25
N ILE A 144 -10.90 0.86 1.57
CA ILE A 144 -11.28 -0.15 2.56
C ILE A 144 -12.54 0.22 3.35
N THR A 145 -13.17 1.37 3.04
CA THR A 145 -14.38 1.81 3.73
C THR A 145 -15.53 0.83 3.55
N ASP A 146 -15.73 0.30 2.34
CA ASP A 146 -16.85 -0.58 2.03
C ASP A 146 -16.77 -1.92 2.78
N ILE A 147 -15.58 -2.53 2.85
CA ILE A 147 -15.41 -3.78 3.61
C ILE A 147 -15.52 -3.53 5.12
N TYR A 148 -15.03 -2.38 5.61
CA TYR A 148 -15.17 -1.98 7.01
C TYR A 148 -16.64 -1.76 7.39
N ASP A 149 -17.42 -1.05 6.56
CA ASP A 149 -18.84 -0.84 6.81
C ASP A 149 -19.64 -2.15 6.80
N ALA A 150 -19.30 -3.05 5.90
CA ALA A 150 -19.87 -4.40 5.87
C ALA A 150 -19.51 -5.22 7.12
N ALA A 151 -18.29 -5.05 7.65
CA ALA A 151 -17.85 -5.75 8.86
C ALA A 151 -18.59 -5.32 10.12
N LYS A 152 -19.20 -4.11 10.14
CA LYS A 152 -20.06 -3.64 11.25
C LYS A 152 -21.44 -4.28 11.26
N LEU A 153 -21.83 -4.91 10.16
CA LEU A 153 -23.14 -5.54 10.07
C LEU A 153 -23.16 -6.86 10.87
N ASN A 154 -24.27 -7.12 11.57
CA ASN A 154 -24.47 -8.42 12.21
C ASN A 154 -24.93 -9.44 11.14
N LEU A 155 -23.98 -10.20 10.62
CA LEU A 155 -24.21 -11.17 9.53
C LEU A 155 -24.27 -12.62 10.02
N SER A 156 -24.42 -12.84 11.34
CA SER A 156 -24.43 -14.19 11.93
C SER A 156 -25.51 -15.11 11.34
N HIS A 157 -26.58 -14.53 10.80
CA HIS A 157 -27.70 -15.27 10.16
C HIS A 157 -27.69 -15.19 8.63
N ALA A 158 -26.68 -14.54 8.04
CA ALA A 158 -26.60 -14.41 6.60
C ALA A 158 -26.18 -15.74 5.95
N THR A 159 -26.77 -16.06 4.82
CA THR A 159 -26.39 -17.23 4.02
C THR A 159 -24.98 -17.04 3.46
N ASN A 160 -24.19 -18.12 3.42
CA ASN A 160 -22.87 -18.11 2.79
C ASN A 160 -22.95 -17.67 1.32
N GLY A 161 -22.08 -16.75 0.92
CA GLY A 161 -22.13 -16.16 -0.42
C GLY A 161 -23.06 -14.95 -0.57
N THR A 162 -23.71 -14.48 0.51
CA THR A 162 -24.55 -13.28 0.45
C THR A 162 -23.73 -12.08 0.02
N ARG A 163 -24.12 -11.47 -1.12
CA ARG A 163 -23.53 -10.23 -1.62
C ARG A 163 -24.11 -9.04 -0.85
N ILE A 164 -23.24 -8.27 -0.20
CA ILE A 164 -23.60 -7.11 0.64
C ILE A 164 -23.61 -5.84 -0.22
N LYS A 165 -22.55 -5.66 -1.05
CA LYS A 165 -22.37 -4.48 -1.89
C LYS A 165 -21.65 -4.83 -3.18
N THR A 166 -22.00 -4.14 -4.25
CA THR A 166 -21.25 -4.15 -5.52
C THR A 166 -20.74 -2.75 -5.79
N ILE A 167 -19.47 -2.63 -6.11
CA ILE A 167 -18.80 -1.39 -6.48
C ILE A 167 -18.38 -1.51 -7.96
N TYR A 168 -18.76 -0.48 -8.74
CA TYR A 168 -18.47 -0.43 -10.16
C TYR A 168 -17.22 0.39 -10.46
N PRO A 169 -16.48 0.06 -11.53
CA PRO A 169 -15.40 0.89 -12.03
C PRO A 169 -15.90 2.29 -12.38
N VAL A 170 -15.22 3.31 -11.89
CA VAL A 170 -15.43 4.72 -12.26
C VAL A 170 -14.07 5.38 -12.48
N GLY A 171 -14.03 6.49 -13.21
CA GLY A 171 -12.77 7.12 -13.62
C GLY A 171 -11.82 7.51 -12.49
N VAL A 172 -12.37 7.73 -11.28
CA VAL A 172 -11.60 8.15 -10.10
C VAL A 172 -11.11 6.98 -9.23
N ASN A 173 -11.75 5.81 -9.29
CA ASN A 173 -11.26 4.64 -8.57
C ASN A 173 -10.28 3.82 -9.42
N TYR A 174 -9.58 2.90 -8.78
CA TYR A 174 -8.58 2.07 -9.45
C TYR A 174 -9.15 0.72 -9.93
N LEU A 175 -10.47 0.57 -9.97
CA LEU A 175 -11.09 -0.69 -10.35
C LEU A 175 -11.00 -0.93 -11.86
N GLY A 176 -10.55 -2.11 -12.24
CA GLY A 176 -10.55 -2.63 -13.61
C GLY A 176 -11.74 -3.54 -13.92
N GLY A 177 -12.59 -3.82 -12.94
CA GLY A 177 -13.78 -4.64 -13.02
C GLY A 177 -14.69 -4.42 -11.80
N GLU A 178 -15.88 -5.03 -11.79
CA GLU A 178 -16.78 -4.98 -10.64
C GLU A 178 -16.10 -5.59 -9.40
N SER A 179 -16.33 -4.98 -8.25
CA SER A 179 -15.87 -5.45 -6.95
C SER A 179 -17.06 -5.80 -6.08
N HIS A 180 -17.00 -6.95 -5.42
CA HIS A 180 -18.09 -7.46 -4.61
C HIS A 180 -17.66 -7.63 -3.16
N VAL A 181 -18.36 -6.94 -2.24
CA VAL A 181 -18.28 -7.22 -0.81
C VAL A 181 -19.31 -8.28 -0.49
N GLN A 182 -18.89 -9.36 0.14
CA GLN A 182 -19.74 -10.52 0.41
C GLN A 182 -19.44 -11.19 1.75
N TRP A 183 -20.46 -11.84 2.31
CA TRP A 183 -20.30 -12.73 3.45
C TRP A 183 -19.92 -14.12 2.96
N LYS A 184 -18.77 -14.61 3.34
CA LYS A 184 -18.27 -15.91 2.89
C LYS A 184 -17.53 -16.60 4.04
N ASP A 185 -17.96 -17.84 4.33
CA ASP A 185 -17.32 -18.72 5.32
C ASP A 185 -17.13 -18.05 6.69
N GLY A 186 -18.16 -17.29 7.15
CA GLY A 186 -18.13 -16.61 8.42
C GLY A 186 -17.30 -15.32 8.46
N LYS A 187 -16.95 -14.77 7.28
CA LYS A 187 -16.10 -13.59 7.13
C LYS A 187 -16.64 -12.61 6.10
N VAL A 188 -16.31 -11.34 6.28
CA VAL A 188 -16.53 -10.34 5.25
C VAL A 188 -15.31 -10.30 4.33
N VAL A 189 -15.53 -10.56 3.06
CA VAL A 189 -14.51 -10.56 2.01
C VAL A 189 -14.88 -9.62 0.88
N GLN A 190 -13.88 -9.11 0.17
CA GLN A 190 -14.07 -8.27 -1.00
C GLN A 190 -13.06 -8.65 -2.08
N ASP A 191 -13.57 -8.97 -3.26
CA ASP A 191 -12.74 -9.27 -4.42
C ASP A 191 -12.54 -7.99 -5.26
N LEU A 192 -11.31 -7.72 -5.68
CA LEU A 192 -10.95 -6.54 -6.46
C LEU A 192 -10.06 -6.92 -7.64
N ILE A 193 -10.33 -6.29 -8.77
CA ILE A 193 -9.42 -6.21 -9.90
C ILE A 193 -8.98 -4.76 -9.97
N LEU A 194 -7.72 -4.49 -9.69
CA LEU A 194 -7.15 -3.13 -9.69
C LEU A 194 -6.43 -2.88 -11.00
N LYS A 195 -6.75 -1.74 -11.63
CA LYS A 195 -6.01 -1.24 -12.79
C LYS A 195 -4.87 -0.35 -12.31
N LEU A 196 -3.66 -0.68 -12.68
CA LEU A 196 -2.48 0.11 -12.35
C LEU A 196 -2.53 1.45 -13.10
N LYS A 197 -2.13 2.52 -12.44
CA LYS A 197 -1.93 3.87 -13.00
C LYS A 197 -0.45 4.18 -13.08
N LYS A 198 -0.12 5.25 -13.80
CA LYS A 198 1.23 5.72 -14.14
C LYS A 198 1.98 4.76 -15.09
N VAL A 199 1.29 3.81 -15.66
CA VAL A 199 1.79 2.84 -16.64
C VAL A 199 0.70 2.57 -17.68
N ASP A 200 1.09 2.05 -18.84
CA ASP A 200 0.19 1.83 -19.98
C ASP A 200 -0.73 0.61 -19.76
N SER A 201 -0.27 -0.39 -19.04
CA SER A 201 -1.00 -1.64 -18.79
C SER A 201 -0.70 -2.22 -17.42
N GLY A 202 -1.51 -3.17 -16.97
CA GLY A 202 -1.33 -3.92 -15.75
C GLY A 202 -2.59 -3.95 -14.89
N LEU A 203 -2.94 -5.16 -14.47
CA LEU A 203 -4.01 -5.42 -13.51
C LEU A 203 -3.46 -6.24 -12.35
N ILE A 204 -3.88 -5.92 -11.13
CA ILE A 204 -3.62 -6.73 -9.94
C ILE A 204 -4.94 -7.25 -9.39
N VAL A 205 -5.01 -8.55 -9.19
CA VAL A 205 -6.16 -9.21 -8.55
C VAL A 205 -5.84 -9.43 -7.09
N VAL A 206 -6.68 -8.85 -6.22
CA VAL A 206 -6.55 -8.97 -4.77
C VAL A 206 -7.88 -9.37 -4.13
N GLN A 207 -7.81 -10.03 -2.99
CA GLN A 207 -8.94 -10.29 -2.11
C GLN A 207 -8.66 -9.71 -0.75
N LEU A 208 -9.61 -8.95 -0.22
CA LEU A 208 -9.58 -8.43 1.13
C LEU A 208 -10.39 -9.31 2.06
N GLU A 209 -9.95 -9.46 3.29
CA GLU A 209 -10.67 -10.09 4.39
C GLU A 209 -10.56 -9.21 5.62
N TRP A 210 -11.71 -8.83 6.20
CA TRP A 210 -11.72 -8.11 7.47
C TRP A 210 -11.61 -9.06 8.65
N VAL A 211 -10.69 -8.77 9.55
CA VAL A 211 -10.47 -9.55 10.77
C VAL A 211 -10.75 -8.69 12.00
N HIS A 212 -11.74 -9.09 12.79
CA HIS A 212 -12.06 -8.43 14.04
C HIS A 212 -10.93 -8.59 15.07
N VAL A 213 -10.67 -7.54 15.82
CA VAL A 213 -9.78 -7.59 16.98
C VAL A 213 -10.64 -7.79 18.24
N PRO A 214 -10.40 -8.84 19.03
CA PRO A 214 -11.16 -9.07 20.25
C PRO A 214 -11.11 -7.86 21.19
N GLY A 215 -12.28 -7.45 21.71
CA GLY A 215 -12.41 -6.30 22.62
C GLY A 215 -12.56 -4.95 21.94
N VAL A 216 -12.39 -4.85 20.63
CA VAL A 216 -12.63 -3.63 19.86
C VAL A 216 -14.06 -3.65 19.32
N LYS A 217 -14.85 -2.61 19.63
CA LYS A 217 -16.19 -2.40 19.01
C LYS A 217 -16.01 -1.67 17.69
N LEU A 218 -16.65 -2.18 16.64
CA LEU A 218 -16.73 -1.53 15.33
C LEU A 218 -17.83 -0.49 15.27
#